data_83ddcd52ad754dd7babff24b7399258f
#
_entry.id   83ddcd52ad754dd7babff24b7399258f
#
_cell.length_a   1.000
_cell.length_b   1.000
_cell.length_c   1.000
_cell.angle_alpha   90.00
_cell.angle_beta   90.00
_cell.angle_gamma   90.00
#
_symmetry.space_group_name_H-M   'P 1'
#
loop_
_entity.id
_entity.type
_entity.pdbx_description
1 polymer ?
#
loop_
_entity_poly.entity_id
_entity_poly.type
_entity_poly.pdbx_seq_one_letter_code
_entity_poly.pdbx_strand_id
1 'polypeptide(L)'
;MTDLRELQTSPEKIQRYGVYTFRTATKEGLVYARSFIVVRNGYGVIVRFTRLQDYAGFKTYKPITSNAEKKLYYVCGMLNYVLVDHGQRFGIRYVFGITAQMLQEYFDYYASGRKADGDYRGRDSILKCISAVTAFMANLVWKFGGYMKVTRQDLYRDEVAYDRNGRRYHKAVPVFQTVGMPVRKRIFRDIPYRVFEILIPMAFRYARDIAFGLCLQAFAGLRAGEVCSVRQENSPLGKGITFTEVGGHVVKAEIDVEQEIRIRDDDVEVGMIKKERRQCVYPAFLGAFCKAYELHKEYLSDRTFDRDYCPMFINRNGEAMTYESYRIRFHDLINNHLRPYLIQNADPELRLYGQLLYENQLGTHALRHWFTVQLVLRGEDIGAIQYWRGDSSPDSAFEYLQNKGDLTRELEAAGDRLVELLMSEWEGDDDDTV
;
A
#
# COMPACT_ATOMS: atom_id res chain seq x y z
N MET A 1 -24.21 17.00 -47.15
CA MET A 1 -24.79 16.80 -45.81
C MET A 1 -23.80 15.96 -45.03
N THR A 2 -22.99 16.58 -44.21
CA THR A 2 -22.03 15.88 -43.33
C THR A 2 -22.84 15.09 -42.31
N ASP A 3 -22.63 13.80 -42.23
CA ASP A 3 -23.40 12.89 -41.38
C ASP A 3 -23.30 13.34 -39.91
N LEU A 4 -24.43 13.64 -39.30
CA LEU A 4 -24.52 14.04 -37.88
C LEU A 4 -23.89 13.02 -36.92
N ARG A 5 -23.69 11.77 -37.37
CA ARG A 5 -23.00 10.71 -36.60
C ARG A 5 -21.48 10.93 -36.54
N GLU A 6 -20.85 11.46 -37.62
CA GLU A 6 -19.40 11.79 -37.60
C GLU A 6 -19.09 13.00 -36.71
N LEU A 7 -20.05 13.94 -36.54
CA LEU A 7 -19.90 15.08 -35.66
C LEU A 7 -19.98 14.72 -34.15
N GLN A 8 -20.55 13.55 -33.80
CA GLN A 8 -20.66 13.07 -32.43
C GLN A 8 -19.45 12.27 -31.95
N THR A 9 -18.57 11.82 -32.84
CA THR A 9 -17.43 10.96 -32.56
C THR A 9 -16.09 11.69 -32.57
N SER A 10 -16.06 13.01 -32.82
CA SER A 10 -14.79 13.73 -32.77
C SER A 10 -14.25 13.72 -31.30
N PRO A 11 -12.96 13.39 -31.08
CA PRO A 11 -12.36 13.30 -29.74
C PRO A 11 -12.53 14.58 -28.91
N GLU A 12 -12.67 15.74 -29.55
CA GLU A 12 -12.94 17.02 -28.84
C GLU A 12 -14.32 17.07 -28.16
N LYS A 13 -15.32 16.34 -28.69
CA LYS A 13 -16.70 16.35 -28.19
C LYS A 13 -16.95 15.28 -27.11
N ILE A 14 -16.15 14.26 -27.06
CA ILE A 14 -16.26 13.22 -26.02
C ILE A 14 -15.78 13.81 -24.69
N GLN A 15 -16.70 13.99 -23.75
CA GLN A 15 -16.39 14.50 -22.42
C GLN A 15 -16.52 13.39 -21.38
N ARG A 16 -15.47 13.17 -20.59
CA ARG A 16 -15.47 12.16 -19.52
C ARG A 16 -15.02 12.78 -18.20
N TYR A 17 -15.61 12.29 -17.12
CA TYR A 17 -15.19 12.65 -15.76
C TYR A 17 -13.87 11.95 -15.43
N GLY A 18 -12.96 12.67 -14.80
CA GLY A 18 -11.68 12.15 -14.34
C GLY A 18 -11.23 12.82 -13.05
N VAL A 19 -10.25 12.25 -12.39
CA VAL A 19 -9.59 12.86 -11.23
C VAL A 19 -8.37 13.64 -11.72
N TYR A 20 -8.20 14.84 -11.20
CA TYR A 20 -6.98 15.63 -11.34
C TYR A 20 -6.46 15.95 -9.94
N THR A 21 -5.26 15.51 -9.64
CA THR A 21 -4.59 15.78 -8.37
C THR A 21 -3.47 16.77 -8.59
N PHE A 22 -3.63 17.92 -7.97
CA PHE A 22 -2.62 18.97 -7.94
C PHE A 22 -1.78 18.79 -6.67
N ARG A 23 -0.46 18.77 -6.86
CA ARG A 23 0.52 18.77 -5.77
C ARG A 23 1.24 20.09 -5.74
N THR A 24 1.46 20.61 -4.55
CA THR A 24 2.24 21.82 -4.32
C THR A 24 3.10 21.62 -3.09
N ALA A 25 4.27 22.25 -3.09
CA ALA A 25 5.13 22.31 -1.91
C ALA A 25 5.05 23.72 -1.30
N THR A 26 5.10 23.79 0.03
CA THR A 26 5.32 25.07 0.73
C THR A 26 6.76 25.55 0.52
N LYS A 27 7.06 26.76 0.99
CA LYS A 27 8.43 27.28 0.99
C LYS A 27 9.38 26.42 1.83
N GLU A 28 8.86 25.73 2.83
CA GLU A 28 9.56 24.78 3.69
C GLU A 28 9.68 23.38 3.08
N GLY A 29 9.22 23.19 1.84
CA GLY A 29 9.28 21.92 1.13
C GLY A 29 8.18 20.89 1.49
N LEU A 30 7.22 21.24 2.36
CA LEU A 30 6.10 20.35 2.71
C LEU A 30 5.15 20.15 1.52
N VAL A 31 4.85 18.91 1.17
CA VAL A 31 4.00 18.56 0.04
C VAL A 31 2.55 18.44 0.45
N TYR A 32 1.68 19.13 -0.29
CA TYR A 32 0.23 19.03 -0.16
C TYR A 32 -0.39 18.57 -1.48
N ALA A 33 -1.26 17.59 -1.41
CA ALA A 33 -2.04 17.12 -2.55
C ALA A 33 -3.51 17.54 -2.40
N ARG A 34 -4.12 17.98 -3.51
CA ARG A 34 -5.55 18.26 -3.61
C ARG A 34 -6.10 17.67 -4.89
N SER A 35 -7.21 16.97 -4.79
CA SER A 35 -7.83 16.33 -5.93
C SER A 35 -9.18 16.92 -6.26
N PHE A 36 -9.44 17.00 -7.56
CA PHE A 36 -10.65 17.57 -8.16
C PHE A 36 -11.29 16.55 -9.09
N ILE A 37 -12.61 16.54 -9.15
CA ILE A 37 -13.32 15.90 -10.25
C ILE A 37 -13.38 16.89 -11.40
N VAL A 38 -12.78 16.52 -12.53
CA VAL A 38 -12.70 17.34 -13.74
C VAL A 38 -13.42 16.64 -14.90
N VAL A 39 -13.78 17.42 -15.92
CA VAL A 39 -14.23 16.88 -17.20
C VAL A 39 -13.08 17.05 -18.20
N ARG A 40 -12.75 15.96 -18.89
CA ARG A 40 -11.73 15.92 -19.94
C ARG A 40 -12.35 15.64 -21.29
N ASN A 41 -11.77 16.17 -22.36
CA ASN A 41 -12.11 15.76 -23.72
C ASN A 41 -11.44 14.41 -24.08
N GLY A 42 -11.69 13.92 -25.30
CA GLY A 42 -11.11 12.66 -25.80
C GLY A 42 -9.58 12.67 -25.96
N TYR A 43 -8.95 13.84 -25.95
CA TYR A 43 -7.50 14.01 -25.91
C TYR A 43 -6.92 14.05 -24.50
N GLY A 44 -7.74 13.90 -23.47
CA GLY A 44 -7.31 13.95 -22.06
C GLY A 44 -7.15 15.36 -21.50
N VAL A 45 -7.40 16.42 -22.29
CA VAL A 45 -7.29 17.82 -21.84
C VAL A 45 -8.45 18.16 -20.92
N ILE A 46 -8.16 18.85 -19.82
CA ILE A 46 -9.18 19.33 -18.87
C ILE A 46 -9.94 20.48 -19.52
N VAL A 47 -11.23 20.27 -19.74
CA VAL A 47 -12.14 21.30 -20.30
C VAL A 47 -12.96 22.01 -19.22
N ARG A 48 -13.12 21.37 -18.05
CA ARG A 48 -13.87 21.97 -16.95
C ARG A 48 -13.48 21.35 -15.59
N PHE A 49 -13.31 22.21 -14.58
CA PHE A 49 -13.29 21.82 -13.17
C PHE A 49 -14.73 21.77 -12.65
N THR A 50 -15.04 20.73 -11.88
CA THR A 50 -16.33 20.62 -11.19
C THR A 50 -16.16 20.88 -9.69
N ARG A 51 -17.27 20.95 -8.95
CA ARG A 51 -17.27 20.95 -7.49
C ARG A 51 -17.80 19.64 -6.91
N LEU A 52 -17.87 18.59 -7.73
CA LEU A 52 -18.45 17.29 -7.32
C LEU A 52 -17.62 16.61 -6.24
N GLN A 53 -16.30 16.85 -6.17
CA GLN A 53 -15.45 16.34 -5.11
C GLN A 53 -15.91 16.76 -3.70
N ASP A 54 -16.55 17.91 -3.56
CA ASP A 54 -17.05 18.41 -2.28
C ASP A 54 -18.11 17.47 -1.66
N TYR A 55 -18.82 16.72 -2.51
CA TYR A 55 -19.84 15.73 -2.09
C TYR A 55 -19.28 14.33 -1.88
N ALA A 56 -18.04 14.07 -2.24
CA ALA A 56 -17.37 12.80 -1.95
C ALA A 56 -16.78 12.73 -0.51
N GLY A 57 -17.14 13.68 0.35
CA GLY A 57 -16.70 13.74 1.75
C GLY A 57 -15.35 14.43 1.97
N PHE A 58 -14.89 15.23 0.99
CA PHE A 58 -13.66 15.99 1.12
C PHE A 58 -13.88 17.39 1.66
N LYS A 59 -12.92 17.79 2.48
CA LYS A 59 -12.76 19.20 2.83
C LYS A 59 -11.62 19.76 2.00
N THR A 60 -11.92 20.66 1.09
CA THR A 60 -10.98 21.25 0.12
C THR A 60 -9.73 21.91 0.74
N TYR A 61 -9.76 22.20 2.05
CA TYR A 61 -8.63 22.76 2.78
C TYR A 61 -7.71 21.73 3.43
N LYS A 62 -8.07 20.42 3.42
CA LYS A 62 -7.21 19.37 3.95
C LYS A 62 -6.46 18.65 2.83
N PRO A 63 -5.19 18.26 3.07
CA PRO A 63 -4.49 17.39 2.16
C PRO A 63 -5.29 16.11 1.89
N ILE A 64 -5.24 15.63 0.64
CA ILE A 64 -5.92 14.41 0.26
C ILE A 64 -5.07 13.19 0.62
N THR A 65 -5.72 12.15 1.13
CA THR A 65 -5.10 10.84 1.32
C THR A 65 -5.37 9.95 0.12
N SER A 66 -4.50 8.97 -0.16
CA SER A 66 -4.67 8.02 -1.26
C SER A 66 -6.00 7.24 -1.19
N ASN A 67 -6.50 6.96 0.01
CA ASN A 67 -7.82 6.32 0.17
C ASN A 67 -8.97 7.28 -0.19
N ALA A 68 -8.79 8.55 0.13
CA ALA A 68 -9.74 9.58 -0.22
C ALA A 68 -9.74 9.80 -1.75
N GLU A 69 -8.58 9.89 -2.39
CA GLU A 69 -8.46 10.00 -3.83
C GLU A 69 -9.11 8.83 -4.57
N LYS A 70 -8.92 7.58 -4.09
CA LYS A 70 -9.59 6.40 -4.66
C LYS A 70 -11.11 6.50 -4.68
N LYS A 71 -11.72 7.16 -3.69
CA LYS A 71 -13.17 7.39 -3.69
C LYS A 71 -13.61 8.27 -4.87
N LEU A 72 -12.79 9.26 -5.27
CA LEU A 72 -13.07 10.09 -6.44
C LEU A 72 -13.07 9.26 -7.73
N TYR A 73 -12.14 8.32 -7.87
CA TYR A 73 -12.13 7.43 -9.04
C TYR A 73 -13.39 6.56 -9.11
N TYR A 74 -13.91 6.06 -7.98
CA TYR A 74 -15.18 5.34 -7.96
C TYR A 74 -16.34 6.22 -8.39
N VAL A 75 -16.39 7.47 -7.89
CA VAL A 75 -17.42 8.44 -8.28
C VAL A 75 -17.31 8.80 -9.76
N CYS A 76 -16.12 9.07 -10.28
CA CYS A 76 -15.90 9.33 -11.72
C CYS A 76 -16.33 8.14 -12.57
N GLY A 77 -16.04 6.91 -12.14
CA GLY A 77 -16.48 5.69 -12.82
C GLY A 77 -18.01 5.63 -12.94
N MET A 78 -18.71 5.89 -11.85
CA MET A 78 -20.18 5.95 -11.83
C MET A 78 -20.72 7.07 -12.72
N LEU A 79 -20.16 8.29 -12.62
CA LEU A 79 -20.60 9.42 -13.46
C LEU A 79 -20.40 9.14 -14.94
N ASN A 80 -19.27 8.53 -15.33
CA ASN A 80 -19.03 8.13 -16.71
C ASN A 80 -20.02 7.07 -17.18
N TYR A 81 -20.22 6.00 -16.41
CA TYR A 81 -21.14 4.95 -16.75
C TYR A 81 -22.57 5.49 -16.96
N VAL A 82 -23.09 6.23 -15.97
CA VAL A 82 -24.49 6.65 -15.95
C VAL A 82 -24.77 7.82 -16.89
N LEU A 83 -23.89 8.85 -16.92
CA LEU A 83 -24.16 10.10 -17.63
C LEU A 83 -23.53 10.14 -19.03
N VAL A 84 -22.38 9.46 -19.24
CA VAL A 84 -21.66 9.52 -20.52
C VAL A 84 -21.97 8.30 -21.38
N ASP A 85 -21.68 7.09 -20.84
CA ASP A 85 -21.79 5.87 -21.64
C ASP A 85 -23.26 5.44 -21.86
N HIS A 86 -24.12 5.65 -20.87
CA HIS A 86 -25.53 5.24 -20.88
C HIS A 86 -26.53 6.39 -20.69
N GLY A 87 -26.08 7.65 -20.72
CA GLY A 87 -26.94 8.81 -20.49
C GLY A 87 -28.13 8.91 -21.46
N GLN A 88 -27.94 8.55 -22.73
CA GLN A 88 -29.01 8.49 -23.73
C GLN A 88 -30.01 7.37 -23.40
N ARG A 89 -29.54 6.16 -23.05
CA ARG A 89 -30.39 5.02 -22.67
C ARG A 89 -31.21 5.34 -21.44
N PHE A 90 -30.63 6.02 -20.44
CA PHE A 90 -31.32 6.41 -19.22
C PHE A 90 -32.16 7.68 -19.34
N GLY A 91 -32.00 8.43 -20.44
CA GLY A 91 -32.72 9.69 -20.65
C GLY A 91 -32.31 10.80 -19.69
N ILE A 92 -31.07 10.74 -19.13
CA ILE A 92 -30.58 11.72 -18.17
C ILE A 92 -29.29 12.40 -18.64
N ARG A 93 -29.13 13.68 -18.21
CA ARG A 93 -27.95 14.50 -18.52
C ARG A 93 -27.28 15.06 -17.26
N TYR A 94 -27.92 14.94 -16.12
CA TYR A 94 -27.49 15.54 -14.85
C TYR A 94 -27.52 14.54 -13.71
N VAL A 95 -26.66 14.74 -12.75
CA VAL A 95 -26.54 13.88 -11.56
C VAL A 95 -27.85 13.78 -10.75
N PHE A 96 -28.70 14.80 -10.83
CA PHE A 96 -29.99 14.82 -10.11
C PHE A 96 -31.00 13.79 -10.65
N GLY A 97 -30.88 13.37 -11.91
CA GLY A 97 -31.72 12.35 -12.54
C GLY A 97 -31.35 10.91 -12.22
N ILE A 98 -30.24 10.68 -11.51
CA ILE A 98 -29.77 9.33 -11.17
C ILE A 98 -30.76 8.66 -10.21
N THR A 99 -31.12 7.40 -10.52
CA THR A 99 -32.00 6.56 -9.69
C THR A 99 -31.25 5.42 -9.02
N ALA A 100 -31.84 4.79 -8.00
CA ALA A 100 -31.28 3.62 -7.35
C ALA A 100 -31.02 2.45 -8.32
N GLN A 101 -31.91 2.26 -9.30
CA GLN A 101 -31.77 1.22 -10.33
C GLN A 101 -30.51 1.46 -11.19
N MET A 102 -30.24 2.69 -11.61
CA MET A 102 -29.04 3.03 -12.38
C MET A 102 -27.77 2.80 -11.58
N LEU A 103 -27.79 3.06 -10.27
CA LEU A 103 -26.69 2.76 -9.37
C LEU A 103 -26.47 1.26 -9.22
N GLN A 104 -27.53 0.46 -9.08
CA GLN A 104 -27.43 -1.00 -9.04
C GLN A 104 -26.82 -1.55 -10.33
N GLU A 105 -27.30 -1.11 -11.51
CA GLU A 105 -26.72 -1.50 -12.80
C GLU A 105 -25.23 -1.13 -12.90
N TYR A 106 -24.83 0.04 -12.41
CA TYR A 106 -23.41 0.41 -12.35
C TYR A 106 -22.62 -0.52 -11.43
N PHE A 107 -23.13 -0.85 -10.25
CA PHE A 107 -22.41 -1.72 -9.32
C PHE A 107 -22.25 -3.15 -9.87
N ASP A 108 -23.25 -3.67 -10.56
CA ASP A 108 -23.18 -4.97 -11.22
C ASP A 108 -22.16 -4.96 -12.37
N TYR A 109 -22.16 -3.90 -13.19
CA TYR A 109 -21.14 -3.65 -14.20
C TYR A 109 -19.74 -3.55 -13.59
N TYR A 110 -19.58 -2.80 -12.50
CA TYR A 110 -18.29 -2.67 -11.82
C TYR A 110 -17.81 -4.00 -11.24
N ALA A 111 -18.70 -4.79 -10.66
CA ALA A 111 -18.39 -6.08 -10.06
C ALA A 111 -17.97 -7.15 -11.09
N SER A 112 -18.64 -7.17 -12.25
CA SER A 112 -18.36 -8.10 -13.37
C SER A 112 -17.14 -7.71 -14.21
N GLY A 113 -16.73 -6.44 -14.14
CA GLY A 113 -15.63 -5.92 -14.96
C GLY A 113 -14.26 -6.40 -14.51
N ARG A 114 -13.35 -6.56 -15.47
CA ARG A 114 -11.95 -6.87 -15.23
C ARG A 114 -11.15 -5.59 -14.98
N LYS A 115 -10.04 -5.73 -14.25
CA LYS A 115 -9.02 -4.70 -14.13
C LYS A 115 -8.15 -4.64 -15.39
N ALA A 116 -7.25 -3.64 -15.46
CA ALA A 116 -6.28 -3.52 -16.55
C ALA A 116 -5.31 -4.72 -16.65
N ASP A 117 -5.05 -5.40 -15.51
CA ASP A 117 -4.23 -6.62 -15.43
C ASP A 117 -4.98 -7.91 -15.84
N GLY A 118 -6.25 -7.79 -16.25
CA GLY A 118 -7.10 -8.91 -16.66
C GLY A 118 -7.83 -9.62 -15.52
N ASP A 119 -7.44 -9.36 -14.26
CA ASP A 119 -8.05 -9.96 -13.07
C ASP A 119 -9.43 -9.39 -12.76
N TYR A 120 -10.28 -10.19 -12.10
CA TYR A 120 -11.53 -9.70 -11.54
C TYR A 120 -11.29 -8.82 -10.30
N ARG A 121 -12.22 -7.88 -10.06
CA ARG A 121 -12.18 -7.05 -8.86
C ARG A 121 -12.50 -7.87 -7.62
N GLY A 122 -11.68 -7.74 -6.57
CA GLY A 122 -11.94 -8.42 -5.30
C GLY A 122 -13.10 -7.77 -4.54
N ARG A 123 -13.77 -8.57 -3.68
CA ARG A 123 -14.92 -8.18 -2.86
C ARG A 123 -14.71 -6.85 -2.13
N ASP A 124 -13.55 -6.65 -1.50
CA ASP A 124 -13.25 -5.41 -0.77
C ASP A 124 -13.25 -4.17 -1.67
N SER A 125 -12.78 -4.28 -2.92
CA SER A 125 -12.80 -3.17 -3.87
C SER A 125 -14.22 -2.83 -4.30
N ILE A 126 -15.06 -3.85 -4.47
CA ILE A 126 -16.47 -3.70 -4.83
C ILE A 126 -17.24 -3.02 -3.68
N LEU A 127 -17.08 -3.49 -2.44
CA LEU A 127 -17.70 -2.89 -1.27
C LEU A 127 -17.24 -1.44 -1.03
N LYS A 128 -15.94 -1.14 -1.28
CA LYS A 128 -15.42 0.24 -1.22
C LYS A 128 -16.02 1.13 -2.30
N CYS A 129 -16.23 0.61 -3.51
CA CYS A 129 -16.92 1.32 -4.59
C CYS A 129 -18.35 1.64 -4.21
N ILE A 130 -19.14 0.63 -3.79
CA ILE A 130 -20.51 0.79 -3.33
C ILE A 130 -20.60 1.85 -2.22
N SER A 131 -19.77 1.71 -1.18
CA SER A 131 -19.74 2.65 -0.05
C SER A 131 -19.41 4.08 -0.49
N ALA A 132 -18.40 4.27 -1.36
CA ALA A 132 -17.97 5.60 -1.79
C ALA A 132 -19.03 6.30 -2.66
N VAL A 133 -19.61 5.59 -3.63
CA VAL A 133 -20.64 6.13 -4.53
C VAL A 133 -21.94 6.40 -3.76
N THR A 134 -22.35 5.49 -2.88
CA THR A 134 -23.55 5.69 -2.05
C THR A 134 -23.41 6.90 -1.13
N ALA A 135 -22.24 7.06 -0.50
CA ALA A 135 -21.97 8.24 0.34
C ALA A 135 -21.97 9.55 -0.46
N PHE A 136 -21.41 9.54 -1.68
CA PHE A 136 -21.47 10.69 -2.59
C PHE A 136 -22.91 11.07 -2.94
N MET A 137 -23.73 10.09 -3.32
CA MET A 137 -25.15 10.33 -3.63
C MET A 137 -25.93 10.81 -2.40
N ALA A 138 -25.67 10.25 -1.22
CA ALA A 138 -26.33 10.68 0.02
C ALA A 138 -26.00 12.14 0.38
N ASN A 139 -24.76 12.58 0.15
CA ASN A 139 -24.35 13.97 0.36
C ASN A 139 -25.06 14.92 -0.63
N LEU A 140 -25.28 14.47 -1.88
CA LEU A 140 -26.07 15.23 -2.84
C LEU A 140 -27.55 15.29 -2.42
N VAL A 141 -28.13 14.18 -1.96
CA VAL A 141 -29.51 14.13 -1.44
C VAL A 141 -29.66 15.05 -0.24
N TRP A 142 -28.70 15.04 0.70
CA TRP A 142 -28.72 15.95 1.85
C TRP A 142 -28.73 17.43 1.44
N LYS A 143 -27.93 17.78 0.41
CA LYS A 143 -27.80 19.17 -0.05
C LYS A 143 -28.92 19.60 -1.00
N PHE A 144 -29.41 18.71 -1.86
CA PHE A 144 -30.30 18.99 -3.00
C PHE A 144 -31.51 18.08 -3.05
N GLY A 145 -32.01 17.59 -1.92
CA GLY A 145 -33.03 16.55 -1.86
C GLY A 145 -34.28 16.82 -2.72
N GLY A 146 -34.74 18.07 -2.79
CA GLY A 146 -35.91 18.46 -3.61
C GLY A 146 -35.70 18.32 -5.13
N TYR A 147 -34.48 18.18 -5.60
CA TYR A 147 -34.13 18.03 -7.02
C TYR A 147 -33.70 16.60 -7.38
N MET A 148 -33.37 15.77 -6.39
CA MET A 148 -32.88 14.42 -6.58
C MET A 148 -34.03 13.43 -6.84
N LYS A 149 -33.80 12.49 -7.78
CA LYS A 149 -34.75 11.36 -8.02
C LYS A 149 -34.56 10.22 -7.00
N VAL A 150 -33.43 10.16 -6.35
CA VAL A 150 -33.09 9.16 -5.32
C VAL A 150 -33.22 9.80 -3.94
N THR A 151 -33.76 9.05 -2.99
CA THR A 151 -33.91 9.46 -1.58
C THR A 151 -32.86 8.75 -0.70
N ARG A 152 -32.73 9.14 0.58
CA ARG A 152 -31.84 8.45 1.53
C ARG A 152 -32.28 7.00 1.75
N GLN A 153 -33.59 6.71 1.74
CA GLN A 153 -34.14 5.36 1.93
C GLN A 153 -33.81 4.44 0.75
N ASP A 154 -33.67 5.00 -0.47
CA ASP A 154 -33.20 4.26 -1.64
C ASP A 154 -31.70 3.93 -1.62
N LEU A 155 -30.93 4.59 -0.75
CA LEU A 155 -29.49 4.45 -0.64
C LEU A 155 -29.04 3.61 0.56
N TYR A 156 -29.73 3.74 1.69
CA TYR A 156 -29.34 3.11 2.95
C TYR A 156 -30.52 2.44 3.64
N ARG A 157 -30.22 1.30 4.26
CA ARG A 157 -31.06 0.65 5.28
C ARG A 157 -30.38 0.74 6.63
N ASP A 158 -31.17 0.85 7.69
CA ASP A 158 -30.66 0.84 9.05
C ASP A 158 -30.58 -0.60 9.55
N GLU A 159 -29.36 -1.03 9.91
CA GLU A 159 -29.11 -2.33 10.54
C GLU A 159 -28.70 -2.14 11.99
N VAL A 160 -29.10 -3.09 12.82
CA VAL A 160 -28.66 -3.14 14.21
C VAL A 160 -27.26 -3.75 14.27
N ALA A 161 -26.34 -3.03 14.86
CA ALA A 161 -24.97 -3.50 15.11
C ALA A 161 -24.63 -3.37 16.59
N TYR A 162 -23.62 -4.09 17.03
CA TYR A 162 -23.11 -4.03 18.40
C TYR A 162 -21.67 -3.54 18.36
N ASP A 163 -21.32 -2.65 19.28
CA ASP A 163 -19.93 -2.21 19.46
C ASP A 163 -19.09 -3.27 20.19
N ARG A 164 -17.80 -3.00 20.38
CA ARG A 164 -16.86 -3.92 21.07
C ARG A 164 -17.25 -4.17 22.54
N ASN A 165 -18.06 -3.31 23.11
CA ASN A 165 -18.56 -3.40 24.50
C ASN A 165 -19.96 -4.02 24.58
N GLY A 166 -20.48 -4.56 23.46
CA GLY A 166 -21.82 -5.15 23.37
C GLY A 166 -22.96 -4.13 23.34
N ARG A 167 -22.70 -2.82 23.17
CA ARG A 167 -23.73 -1.80 23.10
C ARG A 167 -24.36 -1.79 21.72
N ARG A 168 -25.68 -1.85 21.69
CA ARG A 168 -26.50 -1.79 20.47
C ARG A 168 -26.45 -0.38 19.87
N TYR A 169 -26.20 -0.30 18.54
CA TYR A 169 -26.32 0.94 17.79
C TYR A 169 -26.92 0.68 16.39
N HIS A 170 -27.50 1.71 15.78
CA HIS A 170 -27.99 1.64 14.41
C HIS A 170 -26.90 2.08 13.44
N LYS A 171 -26.64 1.24 12.42
CA LYS A 171 -25.66 1.51 11.37
C LYS A 171 -26.39 1.61 10.04
N ALA A 172 -26.22 2.73 9.34
CA ALA A 172 -26.68 2.87 7.96
C ALA A 172 -25.77 2.04 7.03
N VAL A 173 -26.36 1.08 6.33
CA VAL A 173 -25.68 0.18 5.39
C VAL A 173 -26.25 0.40 3.99
N PRO A 174 -25.42 0.52 2.92
CA PRO A 174 -25.92 0.61 1.56
C PRO A 174 -26.89 -0.52 1.23
N VAL A 175 -27.97 -0.21 0.53
CA VAL A 175 -28.98 -1.22 0.11
C VAL A 175 -28.49 -2.10 -1.03
N PHE A 176 -27.49 -1.65 -1.76
CA PHE A 176 -26.99 -2.27 -2.99
C PHE A 176 -26.23 -3.57 -2.71
N GLN A 177 -26.52 -4.59 -3.50
CA GLN A 177 -25.85 -5.89 -3.44
C GLN A 177 -25.46 -6.30 -4.85
N THR A 178 -24.29 -6.93 -5.00
CA THR A 178 -23.83 -7.48 -6.26
C THR A 178 -23.75 -9.00 -6.18
N VAL A 179 -24.17 -9.67 -7.23
CA VAL A 179 -24.17 -11.14 -7.32
C VAL A 179 -22.80 -11.59 -7.82
N GLY A 180 -22.32 -12.72 -7.25
CA GLY A 180 -21.12 -13.40 -7.77
C GLY A 180 -19.80 -12.72 -7.44
N MET A 181 -19.70 -11.99 -6.32
CA MET A 181 -18.43 -11.40 -5.88
C MET A 181 -17.36 -12.46 -5.69
N PRO A 182 -16.28 -12.44 -6.49
CA PRO A 182 -15.21 -13.42 -6.32
C PRO A 182 -14.51 -13.20 -4.98
N VAL A 183 -14.32 -14.28 -4.23
CA VAL A 183 -13.49 -14.26 -3.02
C VAL A 183 -12.03 -14.29 -3.46
N ARG A 184 -11.31 -13.21 -3.23
CA ARG A 184 -9.88 -13.15 -3.54
C ARG A 184 -9.11 -14.05 -2.58
N LYS A 185 -8.24 -14.92 -3.10
CA LYS A 185 -7.26 -15.65 -2.29
C LYS A 185 -6.41 -14.63 -1.52
N ARG A 186 -6.05 -14.95 -0.28
CA ARG A 186 -5.16 -14.09 0.53
C ARG A 186 -3.83 -13.93 -0.21
N ILE A 187 -3.32 -12.71 -0.27
CA ILE A 187 -1.97 -12.45 -0.78
C ILE A 187 -1.01 -13.11 0.21
N PHE A 188 -0.09 -13.89 -0.33
CA PHE A 188 0.99 -14.50 0.45
C PHE A 188 1.87 -13.38 1.04
N ARG A 189 2.08 -13.39 2.35
CA ARG A 189 2.79 -12.31 3.05
C ARG A 189 3.87 -12.82 3.98
N ASP A 190 3.93 -14.11 4.18
CA ASP A 190 4.81 -14.71 5.15
C ASP A 190 6.17 -15.01 4.55
N ILE A 191 7.25 -14.68 5.27
CA ILE A 191 8.63 -15.00 4.91
C ILE A 191 9.19 -15.81 6.07
N PRO A 192 9.45 -17.11 5.88
CA PRO A 192 10.14 -17.94 6.86
C PRO A 192 11.50 -17.33 7.23
N TYR A 193 11.95 -17.54 8.46
CA TYR A 193 13.21 -16.98 8.95
C TYR A 193 14.40 -17.36 8.06
N ARG A 194 14.49 -18.64 7.66
CA ARG A 194 15.56 -19.16 6.77
C ARG A 194 15.54 -18.49 5.39
N VAL A 195 14.35 -18.20 4.85
CA VAL A 195 14.23 -17.48 3.57
C VAL A 195 14.67 -16.02 3.73
N PHE A 196 14.36 -15.40 4.87
CA PHE A 196 14.81 -14.04 5.19
C PHE A 196 16.35 -13.96 5.27
N GLU A 197 17.01 -14.95 5.89
CA GLU A 197 18.48 -15.04 5.97
C GLU A 197 19.15 -15.17 4.59
N ILE A 198 18.45 -15.74 3.61
CA ILE A 198 18.90 -15.82 2.21
C ILE A 198 18.60 -14.51 1.47
N LEU A 199 17.41 -13.95 1.68
CA LEU A 199 16.92 -12.78 0.95
C LEU A 199 17.80 -11.54 1.17
N ILE A 200 18.20 -11.24 2.41
CA ILE A 200 18.93 -10.00 2.71
C ILE A 200 20.35 -10.01 2.09
N PRO A 201 21.20 -11.03 2.27
CA PRO A 201 22.48 -11.08 1.56
C PRO A 201 22.33 -11.06 0.03
N MET A 202 21.31 -11.75 -0.50
CA MET A 202 21.01 -11.75 -1.93
C MET A 202 20.63 -10.35 -2.43
N ALA A 203 19.89 -9.57 -1.65
CA ALA A 203 19.56 -8.18 -1.98
C ALA A 203 20.83 -7.30 -2.07
N PHE A 204 21.78 -7.44 -1.14
CA PHE A 204 23.05 -6.73 -1.21
C PHE A 204 23.90 -7.16 -2.40
N ARG A 205 23.73 -8.37 -2.91
CA ARG A 205 24.44 -8.85 -4.10
C ARG A 205 23.82 -8.39 -5.42
N TYR A 206 22.49 -8.42 -5.55
CA TYR A 206 21.78 -8.25 -6.83
C TYR A 206 20.90 -7.00 -6.93
N ALA A 207 20.58 -6.37 -5.79
CA ALA A 207 19.68 -5.22 -5.71
C ALA A 207 20.15 -4.21 -4.64
N ARG A 208 21.44 -3.82 -4.72
CA ARG A 208 22.10 -2.92 -3.73
C ARG A 208 21.37 -1.59 -3.57
N ASP A 209 20.70 -1.13 -4.62
CA ASP A 209 19.90 0.08 -4.67
C ASP A 209 18.70 0.06 -3.70
N ILE A 210 18.16 -1.12 -3.36
CA ILE A 210 17.02 -1.27 -2.45
C ILE A 210 17.35 -2.10 -1.19
N ALA A 211 18.52 -2.74 -1.12
CA ALA A 211 18.85 -3.70 -0.06
C ALA A 211 18.70 -3.12 1.35
N PHE A 212 19.23 -1.93 1.60
CA PHE A 212 19.06 -1.25 2.88
C PHE A 212 17.59 -0.86 3.14
N GLY A 213 16.81 -0.56 2.09
CA GLY A 213 15.38 -0.31 2.21
C GLY A 213 14.60 -1.53 2.72
N LEU A 214 15.01 -2.74 2.31
CA LEU A 214 14.45 -3.99 2.85
C LEU A 214 14.79 -4.14 4.34
N CYS A 215 16.01 -3.76 4.74
CA CYS A 215 16.42 -3.74 6.15
C CYS A 215 15.62 -2.73 6.98
N LEU A 216 15.32 -1.53 6.45
CA LEU A 216 14.44 -0.56 7.11
C LEU A 216 13.04 -1.13 7.37
N GLN A 217 12.51 -1.88 6.42
CA GLN A 217 11.20 -2.54 6.58
C GLN A 217 11.25 -3.69 7.61
N ALA A 218 12.33 -4.47 7.61
CA ALA A 218 12.48 -5.65 8.46
C ALA A 218 12.92 -5.31 9.90
N PHE A 219 13.69 -4.25 10.12
CA PHE A 219 14.30 -3.93 11.41
C PHE A 219 13.65 -2.74 12.13
N ALA A 220 12.97 -1.89 11.38
CA ALA A 220 12.24 -0.73 11.92
C ALA A 220 10.77 -0.71 11.51
N GLY A 221 10.30 -1.68 10.76
CA GLY A 221 8.90 -1.82 10.38
C GLY A 221 8.36 -0.71 9.47
N LEU A 222 9.19 -0.01 8.69
CA LEU A 222 8.74 1.03 7.77
C LEU A 222 7.86 0.43 6.65
N ARG A 223 6.95 1.25 6.14
CA ARG A 223 6.26 0.93 4.87
C ARG A 223 7.16 1.26 3.69
N ALA A 224 7.05 0.53 2.60
CA ALA A 224 7.89 0.74 1.43
C ALA A 224 7.83 2.19 0.86
N GLY A 225 6.65 2.83 0.92
CA GLY A 225 6.54 4.25 0.56
C GLY A 225 7.26 5.19 1.54
N GLU A 226 7.28 4.86 2.83
CA GLU A 226 8.04 5.60 3.85
C GLU A 226 9.56 5.43 3.64
N VAL A 227 10.01 4.23 3.26
CA VAL A 227 11.41 3.95 2.91
C VAL A 227 11.93 4.89 1.82
N CYS A 228 11.17 5.04 0.74
CA CYS A 228 11.57 5.89 -0.38
C CYS A 228 11.71 7.37 0.01
N SER A 229 11.05 7.82 1.08
CA SER A 229 11.10 9.19 1.58
C SER A 229 12.23 9.43 2.60
N VAL A 230 13.03 8.42 2.95
CA VAL A 230 14.14 8.57 3.89
C VAL A 230 15.28 9.37 3.25
N ARG A 231 15.81 10.32 4.01
CA ARG A 231 16.97 11.15 3.64
C ARG A 231 18.23 10.64 4.31
N GLN A 232 19.37 11.03 3.77
CA GLN A 232 20.66 10.76 4.40
C GLN A 232 20.85 11.60 5.67
N GLU A 233 21.83 11.24 6.50
CA GLU A 233 22.16 11.94 7.76
C GLU A 233 22.64 13.38 7.56
N ASN A 234 23.18 13.71 6.39
CA ASN A 234 23.72 15.01 6.01
C ASN A 234 22.78 15.84 5.12
N SER A 235 21.52 15.44 4.97
CA SER A 235 20.57 16.16 4.14
C SER A 235 20.34 17.59 4.66
N PRO A 236 20.39 18.62 3.80
CA PRO A 236 20.07 20.00 4.18
C PRO A 236 18.60 20.19 4.60
N LEU A 237 17.73 19.25 4.23
CA LEU A 237 16.32 19.25 4.65
C LEU A 237 16.10 18.63 6.05
N GLY A 238 17.17 18.33 6.77
CA GLY A 238 17.16 17.66 8.06
C GLY A 238 17.57 16.20 7.99
N LYS A 239 18.13 15.71 9.08
CA LYS A 239 18.70 14.35 9.20
C LYS A 239 17.58 13.30 9.00
N GLY A 240 17.74 12.46 7.99
CA GLY A 240 16.81 11.35 7.75
C GLY A 240 17.04 10.15 8.68
N ILE A 241 18.30 9.97 9.14
CA ILE A 241 18.67 8.95 10.14
C ILE A 241 19.55 9.62 11.20
N THR A 242 19.29 9.30 12.47
CA THR A 242 20.06 9.80 13.63
C THR A 242 20.52 8.62 14.45
N PHE A 243 21.80 8.59 14.79
CA PHE A 243 22.41 7.60 15.68
C PHE A 243 22.69 8.23 17.05
N THR A 244 22.40 7.49 18.11
CA THR A 244 22.81 7.82 19.47
C THR A 244 23.93 6.87 19.87
N GLU A 245 25.05 7.41 20.27
CA GLU A 245 26.23 6.64 20.67
C GLU A 245 26.51 6.83 22.17
N VAL A 246 26.92 5.75 22.82
CA VAL A 246 27.38 5.74 24.21
C VAL A 246 28.65 4.91 24.27
N GLY A 247 29.72 5.48 24.77
CA GLY A 247 31.03 4.78 24.87
C GLY A 247 31.61 4.30 23.55
N GLY A 248 31.32 5.00 22.43
CA GLY A 248 31.78 4.63 21.08
C GLY A 248 30.91 3.54 20.41
N HIS A 249 29.82 3.12 21.01
CA HIS A 249 28.91 2.14 20.44
C HIS A 249 27.55 2.78 20.16
N VAL A 250 26.94 2.46 19.00
CA VAL A 250 25.59 2.86 18.67
C VAL A 250 24.61 2.09 19.56
N VAL A 251 23.84 2.82 20.36
CA VAL A 251 22.82 2.25 21.26
C VAL A 251 21.40 2.45 20.76
N LYS A 252 21.20 3.38 19.80
CA LYS A 252 19.91 3.69 19.22
C LYS A 252 20.07 4.25 17.82
N ALA A 253 19.17 3.87 16.91
CA ALA A 253 19.02 4.51 15.61
C ALA A 253 17.56 4.92 15.40
N GLU A 254 17.33 6.15 14.95
CA GLU A 254 16.03 6.73 14.68
C GLU A 254 15.94 7.21 13.24
N ILE A 255 14.80 6.94 12.61
CA ILE A 255 14.49 7.30 11.24
C ILE A 255 13.42 8.38 11.26
N ASP A 256 13.70 9.49 10.59
CA ASP A 256 12.75 10.60 10.45
C ASP A 256 11.71 10.28 9.37
N VAL A 257 10.48 10.10 9.82
CA VAL A 257 9.27 10.01 9.00
C VAL A 257 8.21 11.00 9.52
N GLU A 258 8.67 12.12 10.10
CA GLU A 258 7.78 13.12 10.68
C GLU A 258 7.07 13.96 9.64
N GLN A 259 7.72 14.21 8.49
CA GLN A 259 7.21 15.13 7.48
C GLN A 259 7.33 14.56 6.08
N GLU A 260 6.30 14.75 5.28
CA GLU A 260 6.36 14.52 3.84
C GLU A 260 6.99 15.74 3.17
N ILE A 261 8.28 15.65 2.86
CA ILE A 261 9.07 16.71 2.24
C ILE A 261 9.30 16.37 0.77
N ARG A 262 9.27 17.38 -0.09
CA ARG A 262 9.67 17.25 -1.49
C ARG A 262 11.17 16.93 -1.55
N ILE A 263 11.52 15.81 -2.18
CA ILE A 263 12.89 15.35 -2.35
C ILE A 263 13.26 15.12 -3.83
N ARG A 264 12.47 15.73 -4.76
CA ARG A 264 12.70 15.76 -6.21
C ARG A 264 12.16 17.06 -6.80
N ASP A 265 12.78 17.55 -7.89
CA ASP A 265 12.36 18.78 -8.57
C ASP A 265 11.22 18.56 -9.59
N ASP A 266 11.07 17.36 -10.11
CA ASP A 266 10.16 17.02 -11.20
C ASP A 266 8.70 16.75 -10.77
N ASP A 267 8.32 17.07 -9.54
CA ASP A 267 6.99 16.84 -8.94
C ASP A 267 6.52 15.37 -8.95
N VAL A 268 7.42 14.42 -9.23
CA VAL A 268 7.11 13.00 -9.17
C VAL A 268 6.96 12.56 -7.72
N GLU A 269 5.88 11.84 -7.42
CA GLU A 269 5.64 11.27 -6.09
C GLU A 269 6.66 10.17 -5.78
N VAL A 270 7.45 10.37 -4.74
CA VAL A 270 8.45 9.41 -4.30
C VAL A 270 7.81 8.29 -3.48
N GLY A 271 7.11 8.65 -2.42
CA GLY A 271 6.38 7.75 -1.55
C GLY A 271 5.55 8.54 -0.55
N MET A 272 4.57 7.90 0.07
CA MET A 272 3.65 8.57 0.99
C MET A 272 3.92 8.17 2.43
N ILE A 273 4.10 9.15 3.31
CA ILE A 273 4.14 8.96 4.76
C ILE A 273 2.70 8.89 5.28
N LYS A 274 2.30 7.73 5.80
CA LYS A 274 0.94 7.53 6.32
C LYS A 274 0.73 8.09 7.71
N LYS A 275 1.77 8.14 8.52
CA LYS A 275 1.76 8.64 9.89
C LYS A 275 3.13 9.22 10.19
N GLU A 276 3.14 10.49 10.52
CA GLU A 276 4.33 11.21 10.95
C GLU A 276 4.82 10.67 12.29
N ARG A 277 6.12 10.37 12.39
CA ARG A 277 6.78 9.88 13.60
C ARG A 277 8.29 9.82 13.47
N ARG A 278 8.99 9.77 14.58
CA ARG A 278 10.35 9.23 14.64
C ARG A 278 10.29 7.74 14.91
N GLN A 279 10.76 6.97 13.94
CA GLN A 279 10.73 5.52 13.99
C GLN A 279 12.06 4.98 14.50
N CYS A 280 12.04 4.31 15.67
CA CYS A 280 13.21 3.62 16.19
C CYS A 280 13.43 2.28 15.50
N VAL A 281 14.69 1.91 15.31
CA VAL A 281 15.10 0.54 15.01
C VAL A 281 14.91 -0.32 16.25
N TYR A 282 14.36 -1.52 16.08
CA TYR A 282 14.17 -2.44 17.19
C TYR A 282 15.54 -2.90 17.73
N PRO A 283 15.78 -2.85 19.06
CA PRO A 283 17.11 -3.04 19.65
C PRO A 283 17.81 -4.33 19.24
N ALA A 284 17.09 -5.44 19.14
CA ALA A 284 17.65 -6.73 18.74
C ALA A 284 18.19 -6.76 17.29
N PHE A 285 17.79 -5.81 16.45
CA PHE A 285 18.25 -5.70 15.06
C PHE A 285 19.25 -4.57 14.84
N LEU A 286 19.63 -3.82 15.89
CA LEU A 286 20.45 -2.63 15.75
C LEU A 286 21.81 -2.91 15.12
N GLY A 287 22.48 -3.99 15.52
CA GLY A 287 23.78 -4.38 14.94
C GLY A 287 23.70 -4.70 13.45
N ALA A 288 22.68 -5.51 13.06
CA ALA A 288 22.44 -5.82 11.64
C ALA A 288 22.04 -4.57 10.83
N PHE A 289 21.27 -3.67 11.44
CA PHE A 289 20.91 -2.39 10.84
C PHE A 289 22.15 -1.52 10.57
N CYS A 290 23.04 -1.34 11.56
CA CYS A 290 24.26 -0.56 11.40
C CYS A 290 25.14 -1.12 10.27
N LYS A 291 25.32 -2.45 10.22
CA LYS A 291 26.08 -3.08 9.16
C LYS A 291 25.45 -2.89 7.77
N ALA A 292 24.13 -3.04 7.66
CA ALA A 292 23.40 -2.78 6.41
C ALA A 292 23.51 -1.32 5.97
N TYR A 293 23.52 -0.38 6.92
CA TYR A 293 23.70 1.05 6.66
C TYR A 293 25.12 1.35 6.12
N GLU A 294 26.16 0.78 6.72
CA GLU A 294 27.55 0.91 6.23
C GLU A 294 27.67 0.43 4.78
N LEU A 295 27.17 -0.78 4.47
CA LEU A 295 27.18 -1.33 3.11
C LEU A 295 26.41 -0.44 2.11
N HIS A 296 25.35 0.22 2.57
CA HIS A 296 24.63 1.16 1.73
C HIS A 296 25.38 2.47 1.52
N LYS A 297 26.09 2.97 2.53
CA LYS A 297 26.98 4.14 2.39
C LYS A 297 28.11 3.87 1.40
N GLU A 298 28.72 2.69 1.44
CA GLU A 298 29.70 2.27 0.42
C GLU A 298 29.06 2.28 -0.98
N TYR A 299 27.84 1.79 -1.13
CA TYR A 299 27.13 1.82 -2.41
C TYR A 299 26.90 3.25 -2.90
N LEU A 300 26.59 4.20 -2.01
CA LEU A 300 26.36 5.61 -2.36
C LEU A 300 27.64 6.39 -2.63
N SER A 301 28.79 5.99 -2.04
CA SER A 301 30.06 6.70 -2.21
C SER A 301 30.55 6.74 -3.65
N ASP A 302 30.22 5.73 -4.44
CA ASP A 302 30.58 5.60 -5.84
C ASP A 302 29.55 6.18 -6.81
N ARG A 303 28.56 6.91 -6.29
CA ARG A 303 27.43 7.38 -7.08
C ARG A 303 27.21 8.88 -6.96
N THR A 304 26.77 9.46 -8.05
CA THR A 304 26.27 10.83 -8.07
C THR A 304 24.83 10.85 -7.64
N PHE A 305 24.47 11.75 -6.72
CA PHE A 305 23.10 11.95 -6.27
C PHE A 305 22.83 13.44 -6.04
N ASP A 306 21.54 13.79 -5.99
CA ASP A 306 21.10 15.15 -5.72
C ASP A 306 21.50 15.59 -4.31
N ARG A 307 22.39 16.59 -4.21
CA ARG A 307 22.92 17.10 -2.95
C ARG A 307 21.98 18.09 -2.25
N ASP A 308 21.04 18.67 -2.96
CA ASP A 308 20.08 19.61 -2.39
C ASP A 308 19.01 18.86 -1.56
N TYR A 309 18.81 17.58 -1.89
CA TYR A 309 17.85 16.71 -1.21
C TYR A 309 18.49 15.57 -0.41
N CYS A 310 19.63 15.07 -0.81
CA CYS A 310 20.33 13.93 -0.24
C CYS A 310 19.40 12.74 0.05
N PRO A 311 18.69 12.19 -0.97
CA PRO A 311 17.83 11.02 -0.77
C PRO A 311 18.68 9.80 -0.38
N MET A 312 18.15 8.96 0.51
CA MET A 312 18.79 7.71 0.90
C MET A 312 18.77 6.68 -0.24
N PHE A 313 17.68 6.60 -0.98
CA PHE A 313 17.49 5.68 -2.08
C PHE A 313 17.41 6.45 -3.40
N ILE A 314 18.28 6.10 -4.33
CA ILE A 314 18.43 6.81 -5.60
C ILE A 314 18.11 5.93 -6.80
N ASN A 315 17.59 6.54 -7.84
CA ASN A 315 17.45 5.93 -9.15
C ASN A 315 18.78 6.01 -9.95
N ARG A 316 18.75 5.59 -11.22
CA ARG A 316 19.94 5.62 -12.08
C ARG A 316 20.45 7.04 -12.37
N ASN A 317 19.59 8.05 -12.23
CA ASN A 317 19.93 9.47 -12.46
C ASN A 317 20.43 10.18 -11.18
N GLY A 318 20.50 9.47 -10.04
CA GLY A 318 20.86 10.06 -8.74
C GLY A 318 19.72 10.82 -8.04
N GLU A 319 18.51 10.76 -8.58
CA GLU A 319 17.31 11.34 -7.96
C GLU A 319 16.67 10.35 -6.97
N ALA A 320 15.82 10.86 -6.07
CA ALA A 320 15.09 9.99 -5.15
C ALA A 320 14.30 8.90 -5.87
N MET A 321 14.47 7.66 -5.42
CA MET A 321 13.77 6.49 -5.96
C MET A 321 12.28 6.54 -5.63
N THR A 322 11.41 6.36 -6.63
CA THR A 322 9.97 6.27 -6.41
C THR A 322 9.56 4.92 -5.83
N TYR A 323 8.43 4.90 -5.11
CA TYR A 323 7.85 3.64 -4.62
C TYR A 323 7.60 2.62 -5.73
N GLU A 324 7.20 3.07 -6.92
CA GLU A 324 6.98 2.19 -8.06
C GLU A 324 8.30 1.55 -8.53
N SER A 325 9.38 2.34 -8.63
CA SER A 325 10.71 1.82 -8.96
C SER A 325 11.21 0.83 -7.90
N TYR A 326 11.03 1.16 -6.62
CA TYR A 326 11.37 0.28 -5.51
C TYR A 326 10.61 -1.06 -5.60
N ARG A 327 9.31 -1.02 -5.90
CA ARG A 327 8.45 -2.19 -6.06
C ARG A 327 8.90 -3.05 -7.23
N ILE A 328 9.22 -2.46 -8.37
CA ILE A 328 9.72 -3.18 -9.55
C ILE A 328 11.04 -3.89 -9.22
N ARG A 329 11.97 -3.19 -8.59
CA ARG A 329 13.26 -3.78 -8.17
C ARG A 329 13.09 -4.91 -7.17
N PHE A 330 12.15 -4.78 -6.22
CA PHE A 330 11.82 -5.85 -5.28
C PHE A 330 11.29 -7.09 -6.01
N HIS A 331 10.34 -6.92 -6.94
CA HIS A 331 9.82 -8.05 -7.71
C HIS A 331 10.87 -8.70 -8.61
N ASP A 332 11.77 -7.90 -9.18
CA ASP A 332 12.91 -8.40 -9.94
C ASP A 332 13.81 -9.29 -9.06
N LEU A 333 14.19 -8.83 -7.86
CA LEU A 333 14.96 -9.61 -6.89
C LEU A 333 14.26 -10.93 -6.53
N ILE A 334 12.96 -10.89 -6.24
CA ILE A 334 12.20 -12.10 -5.88
C ILE A 334 12.10 -13.08 -7.07
N ASN A 335 11.72 -12.60 -8.24
CA ASN A 335 11.39 -13.45 -9.38
C ASN A 335 12.64 -14.02 -10.09
N ASN A 336 13.70 -13.21 -10.20
CA ASN A 336 14.87 -13.54 -11.01
C ASN A 336 16.04 -14.08 -10.19
N HIS A 337 16.05 -13.87 -8.86
CA HIS A 337 17.14 -14.32 -7.99
C HIS A 337 16.67 -15.23 -6.86
N LEU A 338 15.77 -14.78 -5.99
CA LEU A 338 15.37 -15.56 -4.81
C LEU A 338 14.62 -16.85 -5.21
N ARG A 339 13.56 -16.73 -6.00
CA ARG A 339 12.73 -17.88 -6.39
C ARG A 339 13.52 -18.98 -7.11
N PRO A 340 14.35 -18.68 -8.14
CA PRO A 340 15.16 -19.71 -8.80
C PRO A 340 16.14 -20.39 -7.83
N TYR A 341 16.78 -19.61 -6.93
CA TYR A 341 17.68 -20.16 -5.93
C TYR A 341 16.97 -21.13 -4.98
N LEU A 342 15.77 -20.76 -4.48
CA LEU A 342 15.00 -21.59 -3.56
C LEU A 342 14.53 -22.89 -4.23
N ILE A 343 14.09 -22.84 -5.49
CA ILE A 343 13.62 -24.02 -6.24
C ILE A 343 14.74 -25.02 -6.47
N GLN A 344 15.96 -24.54 -6.69
CA GLN A 344 17.14 -25.38 -6.90
C GLN A 344 17.78 -25.85 -5.58
N ASN A 345 17.30 -25.38 -4.43
CA ASN A 345 17.86 -25.74 -3.14
C ASN A 345 17.60 -27.22 -2.80
N ALA A 346 18.56 -27.85 -2.14
CA ALA A 346 18.43 -29.22 -1.67
C ALA A 346 17.38 -29.37 -0.56
N ASP A 347 17.21 -28.32 0.28
CA ASP A 347 16.24 -28.30 1.37
C ASP A 347 14.79 -28.31 0.83
N PRO A 348 13.97 -29.32 1.21
CA PRO A 348 12.60 -29.44 0.74
C PRO A 348 11.70 -28.27 1.15
N GLU A 349 11.91 -27.66 2.32
CA GLU A 349 11.10 -26.54 2.80
C GLU A 349 11.38 -25.26 1.98
N LEU A 350 12.64 -24.97 1.72
CA LEU A 350 13.05 -23.85 0.87
C LEU A 350 12.52 -24.03 -0.57
N ARG A 351 12.60 -25.26 -1.08
CA ARG A 351 12.08 -25.59 -2.42
C ARG A 351 10.57 -25.43 -2.51
N LEU A 352 9.82 -25.92 -1.51
CA LEU A 352 8.37 -25.73 -1.43
C LEU A 352 8.01 -24.24 -1.39
N TYR A 353 8.71 -23.44 -0.58
CA TYR A 353 8.50 -22.01 -0.53
C TYR A 353 8.78 -21.34 -1.89
N GLY A 354 9.84 -21.74 -2.58
CA GLY A 354 10.14 -21.31 -3.94
C GLY A 354 9.02 -21.61 -4.93
N GLN A 355 8.38 -22.79 -4.82
CA GLN A 355 7.20 -23.16 -5.62
C GLN A 355 5.98 -22.29 -5.29
N LEU A 356 5.72 -22.02 -4.01
CA LEU A 356 4.63 -21.13 -3.59
C LEU A 356 4.76 -19.72 -4.17
N LEU A 357 5.99 -19.23 -4.40
CA LEU A 357 6.25 -17.94 -5.04
C LEU A 357 5.88 -17.87 -6.54
N TYR A 358 5.64 -19.02 -7.20
CA TYR A 358 5.06 -19.03 -8.55
C TYR A 358 3.56 -18.77 -8.53
N GLU A 359 2.86 -19.33 -7.56
CA GLU A 359 1.41 -19.18 -7.45
C GLU A 359 0.99 -17.88 -6.77
N ASN A 360 1.86 -17.35 -5.91
CA ASN A 360 1.57 -16.21 -5.04
C ASN A 360 2.67 -15.17 -5.14
N GLN A 361 2.30 -13.96 -5.56
CA GLN A 361 3.23 -12.85 -5.61
C GLN A 361 3.53 -12.31 -4.20
N LEU A 362 4.80 -12.29 -3.80
CA LEU A 362 5.26 -11.64 -2.58
C LEU A 362 5.26 -10.12 -2.78
N GLY A 363 4.56 -9.39 -1.93
CA GLY A 363 4.53 -7.92 -1.98
C GLY A 363 5.57 -7.28 -1.05
N THR A 364 5.92 -6.02 -1.30
CA THR A 364 6.87 -5.25 -0.47
C THR A 364 6.47 -5.15 1.00
N HIS A 365 5.20 -5.35 1.34
CA HIS A 365 4.73 -5.38 2.73
C HIS A 365 5.14 -6.64 3.52
N ALA A 366 5.64 -7.67 2.85
CA ALA A 366 6.02 -8.92 3.50
C ALA A 366 7.12 -8.73 4.56
N LEU A 367 8.09 -7.84 4.32
CA LEU A 367 9.15 -7.56 5.31
C LEU A 367 8.63 -6.84 6.56
N ARG A 368 7.68 -5.90 6.40
CA ARG A 368 7.02 -5.30 7.56
C ARG A 368 6.12 -6.31 8.29
N HIS A 369 5.55 -7.28 7.58
CA HIS A 369 4.86 -8.41 8.19
C HIS A 369 5.83 -9.28 8.98
N TRP A 370 6.96 -9.65 8.39
CA TRP A 370 8.05 -10.36 9.06
C TRP A 370 8.49 -9.66 10.35
N PHE A 371 8.70 -8.34 10.32
CA PHE A 371 9.00 -7.54 11.51
C PHE A 371 7.97 -7.73 12.61
N THR A 372 6.68 -7.73 12.27
CA THR A 372 5.60 -7.94 13.25
C THR A 372 5.65 -9.34 13.86
N VAL A 373 5.85 -10.37 13.04
CA VAL A 373 6.00 -11.76 13.50
C VAL A 373 7.19 -11.84 14.47
N GLN A 374 8.31 -11.20 14.16
CA GLN A 374 9.47 -11.18 15.04
C GLN A 374 9.21 -10.50 16.39
N LEU A 375 8.39 -9.45 16.43
CA LEU A 375 7.98 -8.82 17.69
C LEU A 375 7.10 -9.77 18.53
N VAL A 376 6.14 -10.43 17.91
CA VAL A 376 5.27 -11.42 18.56
C VAL A 376 6.07 -12.59 19.14
N LEU A 377 7.02 -13.14 18.38
CA LEU A 377 7.88 -14.24 18.81
C LEU A 377 8.78 -13.85 20.00
N ARG A 378 9.16 -12.57 20.09
CA ARG A 378 9.93 -12.03 21.24
C ARG A 378 9.08 -11.67 22.44
N GLY A 379 7.77 -11.90 22.38
CA GLY A 379 6.86 -11.71 23.50
C GLY A 379 6.36 -10.28 23.69
N GLU A 380 6.56 -9.40 22.68
CA GLU A 380 6.03 -8.04 22.74
C GLU A 380 4.50 -8.04 22.85
N ASP A 381 3.96 -7.15 23.68
CA ASP A 381 2.52 -6.97 23.84
C ASP A 381 1.92 -6.11 22.70
N ILE A 382 0.58 -6.00 22.66
CA ILE A 382 -0.14 -5.25 21.63
C ILE A 382 0.31 -3.79 21.55
N GLY A 383 0.50 -3.15 22.72
CA GLY A 383 0.91 -1.76 22.81
C GLY A 383 2.33 -1.56 22.30
N ALA A 384 3.25 -2.44 22.65
CA ALA A 384 4.62 -2.45 22.17
C ALA A 384 4.67 -2.71 20.65
N ILE A 385 3.91 -3.70 20.14
CA ILE A 385 3.83 -3.98 18.70
C ILE A 385 3.29 -2.76 17.94
N GLN A 386 2.24 -2.12 18.45
CA GLN A 386 1.68 -0.91 17.87
C GLN A 386 2.71 0.23 17.83
N TYR A 387 3.45 0.43 18.92
CA TYR A 387 4.52 1.43 19.04
C TYR A 387 5.63 1.15 18.01
N TRP A 388 6.23 -0.05 18.04
CA TRP A 388 7.31 -0.44 17.15
C TRP A 388 6.95 -0.41 15.67
N ARG A 389 5.69 -0.63 15.33
CA ARG A 389 5.18 -0.52 13.96
C ARG A 389 4.78 0.91 13.57
N GLY A 390 4.58 1.80 14.54
CA GLY A 390 4.04 3.13 14.29
C GLY A 390 2.62 3.11 13.71
N ASP A 391 1.78 2.14 14.12
CA ASP A 391 0.39 2.06 13.69
C ASP A 391 -0.52 2.95 14.54
N SER A 392 -1.61 3.46 13.95
CA SER A 392 -2.60 4.28 14.66
C SER A 392 -3.66 3.45 15.38
N SER A 393 -3.84 2.18 15.01
CA SER A 393 -4.81 1.25 15.59
C SER A 393 -4.13 -0.07 15.96
N PRO A 394 -4.49 -0.69 17.09
CA PRO A 394 -4.01 -2.01 17.48
C PRO A 394 -4.59 -3.14 16.64
N ASP A 395 -5.60 -2.89 15.79
CA ASP A 395 -6.32 -3.93 15.04
C ASP A 395 -5.39 -4.83 14.23
N SER A 396 -4.37 -4.25 13.61
CA SER A 396 -3.38 -5.03 12.86
C SER A 396 -2.45 -5.86 13.76
N ALA A 397 -2.25 -5.48 15.02
CA ALA A 397 -1.49 -6.27 15.98
C ALA A 397 -2.30 -7.45 16.53
N PHE A 398 -3.60 -7.26 16.73
CA PHE A 398 -4.50 -8.32 17.20
C PHE A 398 -4.54 -9.53 16.26
N GLU A 399 -4.54 -9.31 14.95
CA GLU A 399 -4.57 -10.40 13.96
C GLU A 399 -3.37 -11.36 14.13
N TYR A 400 -2.20 -10.82 14.49
CA TYR A 400 -0.99 -11.62 14.71
C TYR A 400 -0.99 -12.34 16.07
N LEU A 401 -1.50 -11.68 17.11
CA LEU A 401 -1.55 -12.27 18.44
C LEU A 401 -2.56 -13.40 18.54
N GLN A 402 -3.64 -13.36 17.77
CA GLN A 402 -4.58 -14.49 17.68
C GLN A 402 -3.91 -15.75 17.13
N ASN A 403 -2.88 -15.59 16.29
CA ASN A 403 -2.12 -16.69 15.69
C ASN A 403 -0.81 -16.99 16.43
N LYS A 404 -0.56 -16.36 17.60
CA LYS A 404 0.70 -16.52 18.36
C LYS A 404 0.99 -17.98 18.69
N GLY A 405 -0.03 -18.76 19.06
CA GLY A 405 0.13 -20.17 19.38
C GLY A 405 0.63 -21.01 18.20
N ASP A 406 0.19 -20.69 16.99
CA ASP A 406 0.62 -21.40 15.79
C ASP A 406 2.06 -20.97 15.41
N LEU A 407 2.37 -19.67 15.49
CA LEU A 407 3.73 -19.15 15.26
C LEU A 407 4.75 -19.70 16.26
N THR A 408 4.35 -19.84 17.53
CA THR A 408 5.22 -20.41 18.58
C THR A 408 5.48 -21.89 18.32
N ARG A 409 4.46 -22.68 17.93
CA ARG A 409 4.62 -24.09 17.57
C ARG A 409 5.52 -24.29 16.34
N GLU A 410 5.44 -23.42 15.32
CA GLU A 410 6.35 -23.46 14.18
C GLU A 410 7.80 -23.20 14.58
N LEU A 411 8.04 -22.28 15.53
CA LEU A 411 9.37 -21.99 16.05
C LEU A 411 9.90 -23.14 16.91
N GLU A 412 9.07 -23.75 17.77
CA GLU A 412 9.41 -24.92 18.58
C GLU A 412 9.74 -26.11 17.69
N ALA A 413 8.90 -26.40 16.67
CA ALA A 413 9.15 -27.46 15.71
C ALA A 413 10.44 -27.25 14.87
N ALA A 414 10.84 -26.00 14.63
CA ALA A 414 12.13 -25.69 14.01
C ALA A 414 13.31 -25.95 14.98
N GLY A 415 13.11 -25.68 16.27
CA GLY A 415 14.07 -26.00 17.34
C GLY A 415 14.27 -27.51 17.51
N ASP A 416 13.17 -28.27 17.55
CA ASP A 416 13.22 -29.72 17.66
C ASP A 416 13.93 -30.38 16.49
N ARG A 417 13.67 -29.90 15.25
CA ARG A 417 14.40 -30.36 14.05
C ARG A 417 15.88 -30.05 14.09
N LEU A 418 16.29 -28.91 14.67
CA LEU A 418 17.69 -28.59 14.85
C LEU A 418 18.36 -29.58 15.81
N VAL A 419 17.68 -29.94 16.89
CA VAL A 419 18.15 -30.97 17.83
C VAL A 419 18.29 -32.32 17.14
N GLU A 420 17.28 -32.75 16.35
CA GLU A 420 17.34 -34.00 15.58
C GLU A 420 18.50 -34.02 14.59
N LEU A 421 18.74 -32.90 13.87
CA LEU A 421 19.87 -32.78 12.96
C LEU A 421 21.21 -32.86 13.69
N LEU A 422 21.35 -32.21 14.83
CA LEU A 422 22.58 -32.29 15.64
C LEU A 422 22.80 -33.68 16.22
N MET A 423 21.75 -34.39 16.58
CA MET A 423 21.84 -35.78 17.06
C MET A 423 22.20 -36.73 15.94
N SER A 424 21.65 -36.58 14.73
CA SER A 424 21.97 -37.43 13.57
C SER A 424 23.41 -37.26 13.06
N GLU A 425 23.99 -36.06 13.16
CA GLU A 425 25.41 -35.83 12.85
C GLU A 425 26.33 -36.46 13.91
N TRP A 426 25.88 -36.52 15.18
CA TRP A 426 26.67 -37.15 16.25
C TRP A 426 26.66 -38.68 16.17
N GLU A 427 25.55 -39.32 15.76
CA GLU A 427 25.45 -40.78 15.60
C GLU A 427 26.17 -41.31 14.33
N GLY A 428 26.49 -40.43 13.36
CA GLY A 428 27.21 -40.79 12.15
C GLY A 428 28.74 -40.96 12.30
N ASP A 429 29.33 -40.44 13.37
CA ASP A 429 30.78 -40.46 13.60
C ASP A 429 31.27 -41.69 14.40
N ASP A 430 30.39 -42.51 14.95
CA ASP A 430 30.76 -43.72 15.74
C ASP A 430 30.88 -45.01 14.94
N ASP A 431 30.65 -45.04 13.60
CA ASP A 431 30.69 -46.24 12.80
C ASP A 431 32.00 -46.44 11.95
N ASP A 432 33.03 -45.62 12.13
CA ASP A 432 34.31 -45.71 11.41
C ASP A 432 35.51 -46.16 12.30
N THR A 433 35.22 -47.00 13.32
CA THR A 433 36.30 -47.68 14.03
C THR A 433 36.04 -49.15 14.26
N VAL A 434 36.28 -49.98 13.23
CA VAL A 434 36.82 -51.37 13.38
C VAL A 434 37.69 -51.71 12.18
#